data_e2f3a7ae10a5c7bf6a4c4e5ba5913a5c
#
_entry.id   e2f3a7ae10a5c7bf6a4c4e5ba5913a5c
#
_cell.length_a   1.000
_cell.length_b   1.000
_cell.length_c   1.000
_cell.angle_alpha   90.00
_cell.angle_beta   90.00
_cell.angle_gamma   90.00
#
_symmetry.space_group_name_H-M   'P 1'
#
loop_
_entity.id
_entity.type
_entity.pdbx_description
1 polymer ?
#
loop_
_entity_poly.entity_id
_entity_poly.type
_entity_poly.pdbx_seq_one_letter_code
_entity_poly.pdbx_strand_id
1 'polypeptide(L)'
;LASEPFPRGSTSNGARGINGGHWHGASDVDDTPSVAIDPILCREWIYPTNKDIRQYQCNIAKNALTWNTLVVLPTGLGKTLIAAVVMYNYYRWFPTGKIVFMAPTKPLVAQQIEACHGIMGIPQEDTAELQGSVRPEERKRLWAERRVFYCTPQSMANDLQRGACDPSRVVCVVVDEAHRARKNYAYCTVVKDIRRATRHFRVLALS
;
A
#
# COMPACT_ATOMS: atom_id res chain seq x y z
N LEU A 1 12.25 14.96 -11.37
CA LEU A 1 11.19 14.71 -10.37
C LEU A 1 10.52 16.05 -10.06
N ALA A 2 9.20 16.14 -10.23
CA ALA A 2 8.43 17.30 -9.84
C ALA A 2 7.90 17.08 -8.42
N SER A 3 8.02 18.07 -7.54
CA SER A 3 7.48 18.08 -6.18
C SER A 3 6.35 19.09 -6.07
N GLU A 4 5.21 18.70 -5.50
CA GLU A 4 4.12 19.59 -5.16
C GLU A 4 3.78 19.49 -3.68
N PRO A 5 3.44 20.61 -3.01
CA PRO A 5 3.02 20.57 -1.61
C PRO A 5 1.61 20.00 -1.47
N PHE A 6 1.35 19.30 -0.35
CA PHE A 6 0.01 18.86 0.01
C PHE A 6 -0.88 20.02 0.42
N PRO A 7 -2.17 20.05 0.04
CA PRO A 7 -3.12 21.00 0.58
C PRO A 7 -3.29 20.75 2.08
N ARG A 8 -3.13 21.80 2.90
CA ARG A 8 -3.43 21.76 4.34
C ARG A 8 -4.93 21.54 4.51
N GLY A 9 -5.31 20.47 5.20
CA GLY A 9 -6.70 20.23 5.56
C GLY A 9 -7.23 21.34 6.47
N SER A 10 -8.28 22.03 6.04
CA SER A 10 -9.03 22.97 6.88
C SER A 10 -9.85 22.16 7.88
N THR A 11 -9.54 22.32 9.17
CA THR A 11 -10.39 21.86 10.27
C THR A 11 -11.60 22.79 10.35
N SER A 12 -12.74 22.38 9.83
CA SER A 12 -14.02 23.03 10.15
C SER A 12 -14.71 22.23 11.26
N ASN A 13 -14.71 22.81 12.46
CA ASN A 13 -15.61 22.44 13.56
C ASN A 13 -17.06 22.68 13.15
N GLY A 14 -17.88 21.64 13.18
CA GLY A 14 -19.33 21.72 12.99
C GLY A 14 -20.00 20.57 13.72
N ALA A 15 -20.16 20.72 15.05
CA ALA A 15 -20.95 19.81 15.88
C ALA A 15 -22.43 19.97 15.58
N ARG A 16 -23.12 18.89 15.17
CA ARG A 16 -24.55 18.68 15.44
C ARG A 16 -24.76 17.24 15.85
N GLY A 17 -25.18 17.06 17.10
CA GLY A 17 -25.51 15.79 17.70
C GLY A 17 -26.75 15.17 17.07
N ILE A 18 -26.73 13.87 16.89
CA ILE A 18 -27.91 13.01 16.80
C ILE A 18 -27.69 11.81 17.71
N ASN A 19 -28.70 11.57 18.55
CA ASN A 19 -28.79 10.57 19.60
C ASN A 19 -28.65 9.12 19.16
N GLY A 20 -27.96 8.31 20.00
CA GLY A 20 -28.44 7.05 20.55
C GLY A 20 -28.48 5.85 19.65
N GLY A 21 -27.39 5.07 19.63
CA GLY A 21 -27.39 3.65 19.34
C GLY A 21 -26.14 3.03 19.95
N HIS A 22 -26.31 2.41 21.14
CA HIS A 22 -25.24 1.65 21.80
C HIS A 22 -24.88 0.41 20.96
N TRP A 23 -23.78 0.47 20.23
CA TRP A 23 -23.15 -0.71 19.67
C TRP A 23 -22.02 -1.14 20.62
N HIS A 24 -22.33 -2.13 21.48
CA HIS A 24 -21.31 -2.83 22.26
C HIS A 24 -20.49 -3.74 21.32
N GLY A 25 -19.15 -3.62 21.36
CA GLY A 25 -18.23 -4.61 20.81
C GLY A 25 -17.27 -4.10 19.74
N ALA A 26 -16.58 -2.98 19.96
CA ALA A 26 -15.30 -2.72 19.31
C ALA A 26 -14.23 -2.84 20.40
N SER A 27 -13.40 -3.87 20.34
CA SER A 27 -12.14 -3.90 21.08
C SER A 27 -11.38 -2.63 20.73
N ASP A 28 -10.94 -1.87 21.73
CA ASP A 28 -10.11 -0.67 21.62
C ASP A 28 -8.80 -1.07 20.90
N VAL A 29 -8.82 -1.00 19.59
CA VAL A 29 -7.57 -0.98 18.80
C VAL A 29 -6.97 0.37 19.11
N ASP A 30 -5.81 0.39 19.77
CA ASP A 30 -5.02 1.60 19.98
C ASP A 30 -4.88 2.29 18.61
N ASP A 31 -5.49 3.48 18.49
CA ASP A 31 -5.52 4.23 17.21
C ASP A 31 -4.21 4.99 16.97
N THR A 32 -3.16 4.71 17.76
CA THR A 32 -1.83 5.29 17.59
C THR A 32 -1.12 4.62 16.40
N PRO A 33 -0.60 5.39 15.42
CA PRO A 33 0.16 4.83 14.31
C PRO A 33 1.41 4.09 14.80
N SER A 34 1.53 2.80 14.47
CA SER A 34 2.71 1.98 14.81
C SER A 34 3.95 2.36 14.02
N VAL A 35 3.80 3.10 12.92
CA VAL A 35 4.88 3.56 12.05
C VAL A 35 4.83 5.08 11.96
N ALA A 36 5.94 5.71 12.37
CA ALA A 36 6.07 7.16 12.28
C ALA A 36 6.21 7.61 10.83
N ILE A 37 5.53 8.71 10.50
CA ILE A 37 5.71 9.42 9.23
C ILE A 37 6.88 10.41 9.37
N ASP A 38 7.69 10.53 8.33
CA ASP A 38 8.72 11.58 8.27
C ASP A 38 8.04 12.95 8.05
N PRO A 39 8.12 13.90 9.01
CA PRO A 39 7.39 15.16 8.95
C PRO A 39 7.94 16.14 7.91
N ILE A 40 9.12 15.90 7.37
CA ILE A 40 9.76 16.71 6.33
C ILE A 40 9.40 16.14 4.96
N LEU A 41 9.66 14.85 4.76
CA LEU A 41 9.46 14.20 3.46
C LEU A 41 7.98 14.10 3.06
N CYS A 42 7.05 14.05 4.01
CA CYS A 42 5.61 14.00 3.72
C CYS A 42 5.00 15.34 3.29
N ARG A 43 5.74 16.44 3.35
CA ARG A 43 5.27 17.76 2.87
C ARG A 43 5.16 17.84 1.35
N GLU A 44 5.89 16.97 0.66
CA GLU A 44 5.96 16.93 -0.79
C GLU A 44 5.76 15.51 -1.28
N TRP A 45 5.13 15.37 -2.43
CA TRP A 45 5.06 14.12 -3.15
C TRP A 45 5.84 14.21 -4.46
N ILE A 46 6.38 13.08 -4.90
CA ILE A 46 7.24 12.99 -6.08
C ILE A 46 6.51 12.24 -7.17
N TYR A 47 6.55 12.82 -8.38
CA TYR A 47 6.04 12.22 -9.61
C TYR A 47 7.18 12.09 -10.63
N PRO A 48 7.29 10.98 -11.38
CA PRO A 48 8.36 10.77 -12.36
C PRO A 48 8.24 11.75 -13.53
N THR A 49 9.36 12.34 -13.95
CA THR A 49 9.45 13.23 -15.11
C THR A 49 10.13 12.59 -16.32
N ASN A 50 10.56 11.33 -16.19
CA ASN A 50 11.15 10.52 -17.25
C ASN A 50 10.11 9.82 -18.15
N LYS A 51 8.84 10.13 -17.95
CA LYS A 51 7.69 9.68 -18.75
C LYS A 51 6.82 10.88 -19.10
N ASP A 52 6.09 10.78 -20.19
CA ASP A 52 5.10 11.81 -20.55
C ASP A 52 4.06 11.93 -19.42
N ILE A 53 3.88 13.14 -18.94
CA ILE A 53 2.90 13.41 -17.88
C ILE A 53 1.51 13.42 -18.48
N ARG A 54 0.71 12.42 -18.11
CA ARG A 54 -0.72 12.40 -18.41
C ARG A 54 -1.50 12.90 -17.21
N GLN A 55 -2.21 13.99 -17.36
CA GLN A 55 -2.88 14.69 -16.27
C GLN A 55 -3.80 13.78 -15.43
N TYR A 56 -4.54 12.86 -16.08
CA TYR A 56 -5.42 11.93 -15.35
C TYR A 56 -4.63 10.99 -14.43
N GLN A 57 -3.45 10.50 -14.84
CA GLN A 57 -2.59 9.64 -14.01
C GLN A 57 -2.07 10.40 -12.79
N CYS A 58 -1.63 11.64 -13.00
CA CYS A 58 -1.18 12.52 -11.94
C CYS A 58 -2.30 12.79 -10.92
N ASN A 59 -3.51 13.13 -11.39
CA ASN A 59 -4.66 13.36 -10.53
C ASN A 59 -5.07 12.12 -9.74
N ILE A 60 -5.08 10.93 -10.37
CA ILE A 60 -5.40 9.67 -9.68
C ILE A 60 -4.32 9.35 -8.64
N ALA A 61 -3.03 9.48 -8.99
CA ALA A 61 -1.94 9.25 -8.05
C ALA A 61 -2.04 10.18 -6.83
N LYS A 62 -2.28 11.48 -7.05
CA LYS A 62 -2.48 12.46 -5.97
C LYS A 62 -3.62 12.07 -5.03
N ASN A 63 -4.76 11.67 -5.57
CA ASN A 63 -5.88 11.17 -4.76
C ASN A 63 -5.53 9.90 -3.99
N ALA A 64 -4.82 8.96 -4.63
CA ALA A 64 -4.43 7.68 -4.02
C ALA A 64 -3.39 7.84 -2.90
N LEU A 65 -2.63 8.93 -2.87
CA LEU A 65 -1.73 9.26 -1.77
C LEU A 65 -2.49 9.60 -0.48
N THR A 66 -3.70 10.16 -0.58
CA THR A 66 -4.49 10.65 0.56
C THR A 66 -5.67 9.74 0.91
N TRP A 67 -6.24 9.04 -0.08
CA TRP A 67 -7.45 8.23 0.09
C TRP A 67 -7.26 6.78 -0.38
N ASN A 68 -7.93 5.84 0.27
CA ASN A 68 -8.06 4.49 -0.28
C ASN A 68 -8.78 4.58 -1.63
N THR A 69 -8.14 4.08 -2.68
CA THR A 69 -8.57 4.37 -4.06
C THR A 69 -8.69 3.08 -4.87
N LEU A 70 -9.81 2.95 -5.57
CA LEU A 70 -9.98 1.96 -6.64
C LEU A 70 -9.74 2.65 -7.98
N VAL A 71 -8.72 2.21 -8.70
CA VAL A 71 -8.37 2.68 -10.04
C VAL A 71 -8.91 1.71 -11.07
N VAL A 72 -9.88 2.16 -11.85
CA VAL A 72 -10.45 1.37 -12.95
C VAL A 72 -10.01 2.01 -14.26
N LEU A 73 -9.06 1.38 -14.94
CA LEU A 73 -8.50 1.86 -16.21
C LEU A 73 -8.29 0.66 -17.15
N PRO A 74 -8.51 0.83 -18.46
CA PRO A 74 -8.09 -0.14 -19.46
C PRO A 74 -6.62 -0.53 -19.35
N THR A 75 -6.28 -1.71 -19.86
CA THR A 75 -4.89 -2.18 -19.92
C THR A 75 -4.04 -1.20 -20.76
N GLY A 76 -2.80 -0.95 -20.32
CA GLY A 76 -1.88 -0.03 -21.01
C GLY A 76 -2.05 1.45 -20.62
N LEU A 77 -3.07 1.84 -19.86
CA LEU A 77 -3.28 3.23 -19.44
C LEU A 77 -2.53 3.63 -18.15
N GLY A 78 -1.56 2.82 -17.70
CA GLY A 78 -0.60 3.21 -16.68
C GLY A 78 -1.03 2.95 -15.24
N LYS A 79 -1.84 1.91 -14.97
CA LYS A 79 -2.15 1.46 -13.60
C LYS A 79 -0.88 1.24 -12.79
N THR A 80 0.11 0.57 -13.37
CA THR A 80 1.41 0.29 -12.72
C THR A 80 2.18 1.57 -12.41
N LEU A 81 2.12 2.59 -13.27
CA LEU A 81 2.75 3.89 -12.99
C LEU A 81 2.12 4.56 -11.76
N ILE A 82 0.79 4.56 -11.67
CA ILE A 82 0.08 5.10 -10.50
C ILE A 82 0.49 4.35 -9.22
N ALA A 83 0.55 3.02 -9.28
CA ALA A 83 0.98 2.20 -8.15
C ALA A 83 2.43 2.50 -7.73
N ALA A 84 3.36 2.55 -8.70
CA ALA A 84 4.75 2.86 -8.44
C ALA A 84 4.94 4.24 -7.79
N VAL A 85 4.20 5.25 -8.25
CA VAL A 85 4.21 6.59 -7.65
C VAL A 85 3.73 6.57 -6.21
N VAL A 86 2.62 5.91 -5.92
CA VAL A 86 2.08 5.80 -4.56
C VAL A 86 3.07 5.05 -3.66
N MET A 87 3.56 3.89 -4.09
CA MET A 87 4.53 3.10 -3.33
C MET A 87 5.81 3.88 -3.01
N TYR A 88 6.35 4.62 -3.99
CA TYR A 88 7.57 5.40 -3.79
C TYR A 88 7.40 6.52 -2.78
N ASN A 89 6.28 7.24 -2.82
CA ASN A 89 6.01 8.29 -1.84
C ASN A 89 5.83 7.70 -0.44
N TYR A 90 5.11 6.59 -0.29
CA TYR A 90 5.00 5.88 0.99
C TYR A 90 6.34 5.34 1.47
N TYR A 91 7.19 4.85 0.57
CA TYR A 91 8.55 4.45 0.88
C TYR A 91 9.38 5.61 1.46
N ARG A 92 9.26 6.81 0.93
CA ARG A 92 9.93 8.01 1.46
C ARG A 92 9.34 8.48 2.78
N TRP A 93 8.01 8.52 2.87
CA TRP A 93 7.31 9.09 4.01
C TRP A 93 7.33 8.23 5.27
N PHE A 94 7.45 6.93 5.13
CA PHE A 94 7.45 5.98 6.22
C PHE A 94 8.76 5.16 6.26
N PRO A 95 9.85 5.68 6.82
CA PRO A 95 11.19 5.07 6.73
C PRO A 95 11.27 3.62 7.24
N THR A 96 10.41 3.24 8.18
CA THR A 96 10.34 1.88 8.74
C THR A 96 9.11 1.09 8.30
N GLY A 97 8.24 1.70 7.49
CA GLY A 97 7.01 1.09 7.00
C GLY A 97 7.24 0.01 5.96
N LYS A 98 6.33 -0.96 5.92
CA LYS A 98 6.31 -2.03 4.93
C LYS A 98 5.26 -1.74 3.86
N ILE A 99 5.63 -1.93 2.60
CA ILE A 99 4.79 -1.71 1.42
C ILE A 99 4.63 -3.04 0.72
N VAL A 100 3.40 -3.41 0.39
CA VAL A 100 3.10 -4.71 -0.21
C VAL A 100 2.35 -4.52 -1.52
N PHE A 101 2.91 -5.04 -2.61
CA PHE A 101 2.25 -5.17 -3.89
C PHE A 101 1.81 -6.62 -4.09
N MET A 102 0.53 -6.83 -4.30
CA MET A 102 -0.02 -8.16 -4.55
C MET A 102 -0.59 -8.28 -5.97
N ALA A 103 -0.14 -9.31 -6.70
CA ALA A 103 -0.71 -9.70 -7.99
C ALA A 103 -1.20 -11.16 -7.93
N PRO A 104 -2.23 -11.54 -8.73
CA PRO A 104 -2.90 -12.83 -8.58
C PRO A 104 -2.01 -14.05 -8.88
N THR A 105 -0.98 -13.89 -9.70
CA THR A 105 -0.11 -14.98 -10.16
C THR A 105 1.35 -14.59 -10.11
N LYS A 106 2.24 -15.58 -9.96
CA LYS A 106 3.69 -15.35 -9.95
C LYS A 106 4.22 -14.61 -11.19
N PRO A 107 3.83 -14.96 -12.43
CA PRO A 107 4.26 -14.22 -13.61
C PRO A 107 3.87 -12.74 -13.57
N LEU A 108 2.66 -12.42 -13.09
CA LEU A 108 2.23 -11.04 -12.92
C LEU A 108 3.02 -10.32 -11.82
N VAL A 109 3.38 -11.01 -10.72
CA VAL A 109 4.26 -10.45 -9.68
C VAL A 109 5.61 -10.05 -10.30
N ALA A 110 6.26 -10.94 -11.04
CA ALA A 110 7.55 -10.67 -11.69
C ALA A 110 7.45 -9.49 -12.67
N GLN A 111 6.41 -9.45 -13.48
CA GLN A 111 6.15 -8.34 -14.42
C GLN A 111 5.98 -7.00 -13.68
N GLN A 112 5.29 -6.97 -12.54
CA GLN A 112 5.08 -5.75 -11.77
C GLN A 112 6.37 -5.26 -11.09
N ILE A 113 7.23 -6.18 -10.63
CA ILE A 113 8.57 -5.83 -10.11
C ILE A 113 9.36 -5.07 -11.17
N GLU A 114 9.51 -5.64 -12.35
CA GLU A 114 10.26 -5.04 -13.45
C GLU A 114 9.68 -3.67 -13.84
N ALA A 115 8.36 -3.58 -14.00
CA ALA A 115 7.68 -2.35 -14.37
C ALA A 115 7.84 -1.25 -13.31
N CYS A 116 7.71 -1.58 -12.02
CA CYS A 116 7.85 -0.61 -10.93
C CYS A 116 9.30 -0.11 -10.81
N HIS A 117 10.31 -0.99 -10.94
CA HIS A 117 11.71 -0.58 -10.93
C HIS A 117 12.05 0.37 -12.08
N GLY A 118 11.48 0.17 -13.26
CA GLY A 118 11.67 1.06 -14.41
C GLY A 118 10.99 2.44 -14.27
N ILE A 119 10.11 2.61 -13.28
CA ILE A 119 9.36 3.87 -13.07
C ILE A 119 9.95 4.67 -11.90
N MET A 120 10.15 4.03 -10.75
CA MET A 120 10.57 4.67 -9.51
C MET A 120 11.79 3.94 -8.95
N GLY A 121 12.83 4.69 -8.63
CA GLY A 121 14.12 4.17 -8.17
C GLY A 121 14.11 3.69 -6.71
N ILE A 122 13.21 2.76 -6.34
CA ILE A 122 13.32 2.08 -5.05
C ILE A 122 14.52 1.12 -5.13
N PRO A 123 15.48 1.19 -4.17
CA PRO A 123 16.64 0.31 -4.17
C PRO A 123 16.27 -1.17 -4.17
N GLN A 124 16.99 -1.97 -4.95
CA GLN A 124 16.72 -3.41 -5.03
C GLN A 124 16.98 -4.12 -3.70
N GLU A 125 17.97 -3.63 -2.94
CA GLU A 125 18.28 -4.11 -1.59
C GLU A 125 17.15 -3.89 -0.59
N ASP A 126 16.22 -2.97 -0.84
CA ASP A 126 15.02 -2.75 -0.03
C ASP A 126 13.79 -3.52 -0.53
N THR A 127 13.93 -4.24 -1.63
CA THR A 127 12.83 -4.96 -2.28
C THR A 127 12.98 -6.47 -2.11
N ALA A 128 11.87 -7.18 -1.96
CA ALA A 128 11.82 -8.63 -1.94
C ALA A 128 10.62 -9.19 -2.71
N GLU A 129 10.85 -10.25 -3.48
CA GLU A 129 9.80 -11.12 -4.01
C GLU A 129 9.55 -12.29 -3.04
N LEU A 130 8.34 -12.41 -2.54
CA LEU A 130 7.97 -13.47 -1.59
C LEU A 130 7.25 -14.62 -2.32
N GLN A 131 8.04 -15.54 -2.85
CA GLN A 131 7.52 -16.78 -3.45
C GLN A 131 7.25 -17.86 -2.38
N GLY A 132 6.34 -18.81 -2.68
CA GLY A 132 6.00 -19.90 -1.79
C GLY A 132 7.17 -20.86 -1.49
N SER A 133 8.23 -20.86 -2.32
CA SER A 133 9.45 -21.66 -2.15
C SER A 133 10.44 -21.07 -1.15
N VAL A 134 10.29 -19.82 -0.72
CA VAL A 134 11.17 -19.17 0.27
C VAL A 134 10.98 -19.84 1.64
N ARG A 135 12.08 -20.27 2.26
CA ARG A 135 12.07 -20.94 3.57
C ARG A 135 11.54 -20.03 4.68
N PRO A 136 10.90 -20.57 5.73
CA PRO A 136 10.31 -19.75 6.80
C PRO A 136 11.29 -18.78 7.48
N GLU A 137 12.51 -19.22 7.77
CA GLU A 137 13.54 -18.41 8.42
C GLU A 137 14.00 -17.25 7.52
N GLU A 138 14.25 -17.58 6.25
CA GLU A 138 14.60 -16.57 5.24
C GLU A 138 13.46 -15.56 5.05
N ARG A 139 12.23 -16.03 5.08
CA ARG A 139 11.04 -15.20 4.97
C ARG A 139 10.92 -14.21 6.13
N LYS A 140 11.16 -14.64 7.36
CA LYS A 140 11.21 -13.76 8.54
C LYS A 140 12.34 -12.73 8.43
N ARG A 141 13.51 -13.14 7.94
CA ARG A 141 14.64 -12.26 7.72
C ARG A 141 14.29 -11.18 6.68
N LEU A 142 13.71 -11.56 5.53
CA LEU A 142 13.27 -10.61 4.51
C LEU A 142 12.26 -9.60 5.06
N TRP A 143 11.26 -10.06 5.84
CA TRP A 143 10.29 -9.15 6.47
C TRP A 143 10.93 -8.21 7.49
N ALA A 144 11.99 -8.63 8.18
CA ALA A 144 12.73 -7.76 9.09
C ALA A 144 13.55 -6.69 8.34
N GLU A 145 14.31 -7.10 7.32
CA GLU A 145 15.31 -6.28 6.65
C GLU A 145 14.73 -5.42 5.51
N ARG A 146 13.81 -5.95 4.70
CA ARG A 146 13.30 -5.31 3.49
C ARG A 146 12.09 -4.42 3.78
N ARG A 147 11.74 -3.57 2.83
CA ARG A 147 10.67 -2.59 2.98
C ARG A 147 9.56 -2.72 1.94
N VAL A 148 9.87 -3.13 0.73
CA VAL A 148 8.92 -3.28 -0.38
C VAL A 148 8.82 -4.74 -0.80
N PHE A 149 7.61 -5.27 -0.77
CA PHE A 149 7.34 -6.68 -0.99
C PHE A 149 6.40 -6.89 -2.16
N TYR A 150 6.75 -7.83 -3.03
CA TYR A 150 5.92 -8.28 -4.13
C TYR A 150 5.57 -9.75 -3.91
N CYS A 151 4.28 -10.07 -3.95
CA CYS A 151 3.84 -11.44 -3.69
C CYS A 151 2.44 -11.73 -4.27
N THR A 152 2.03 -12.99 -4.21
CA THR A 152 0.63 -13.34 -4.41
C THR A 152 -0.17 -13.10 -3.13
N PRO A 153 -1.50 -12.84 -3.23
CA PRO A 153 -2.34 -12.60 -2.06
C PRO A 153 -2.34 -13.79 -1.10
N GLN A 154 -2.25 -15.02 -1.60
CA GLN A 154 -2.15 -16.21 -0.77
C GLN A 154 -0.84 -16.27 0.01
N SER A 155 0.28 -15.87 -0.63
CA SER A 155 1.58 -15.79 0.05
C SER A 155 1.54 -14.80 1.21
N MET A 156 0.95 -13.62 0.99
CA MET A 156 0.79 -12.59 2.03
C MET A 156 -0.11 -13.06 3.18
N ALA A 157 -1.24 -13.68 2.87
CA ALA A 157 -2.16 -14.22 3.88
C ALA A 157 -1.46 -15.26 4.77
N ASN A 158 -0.66 -16.16 4.17
CA ASN A 158 0.11 -17.15 4.90
C ASN A 158 1.18 -16.52 5.81
N ASP A 159 1.82 -15.43 5.37
CA ASP A 159 2.83 -14.72 6.17
C ASP A 159 2.22 -14.03 7.39
N LEU A 160 1.05 -13.42 7.22
CA LEU A 160 0.29 -12.84 8.33
C LEU A 160 -0.13 -13.91 9.33
N GLN A 161 -0.71 -15.01 8.86
CA GLN A 161 -1.16 -16.12 9.72
C GLN A 161 -0.02 -16.78 10.51
N ARG A 162 1.17 -16.89 9.90
CA ARG A 162 2.36 -17.49 10.53
C ARG A 162 3.16 -16.49 11.39
N GLY A 163 2.74 -15.23 11.44
CA GLY A 163 3.46 -14.18 12.17
C GLY A 163 4.83 -13.86 11.59
N ALA A 164 5.06 -14.14 10.30
CA ALA A 164 6.28 -13.73 9.60
C ALA A 164 6.29 -12.23 9.29
N CYS A 165 5.11 -11.66 9.02
CA CYS A 165 4.89 -10.24 8.81
C CYS A 165 4.15 -9.66 10.02
N ASP A 166 4.65 -8.56 10.57
CA ASP A 166 3.92 -7.73 11.53
C ASP A 166 2.94 -6.83 10.77
N PRO A 167 1.62 -7.08 10.86
CA PRO A 167 0.62 -6.32 10.13
C PRO A 167 0.56 -4.84 10.55
N SER A 168 0.97 -4.50 11.78
CA SER A 168 0.95 -3.12 12.29
C SER A 168 1.97 -2.23 11.57
N ARG A 169 3.00 -2.81 10.96
CA ARG A 169 4.03 -2.10 10.21
C ARG A 169 3.69 -1.89 8.74
N VAL A 170 2.60 -2.46 8.23
CA VAL A 170 2.19 -2.29 6.84
C VAL A 170 1.52 -0.93 6.66
N VAL A 171 2.12 -0.06 5.85
CA VAL A 171 1.65 1.31 5.60
C VAL A 171 0.97 1.48 4.23
N CYS A 172 1.25 0.60 3.28
CA CYS A 172 0.65 0.65 1.95
C CYS A 172 0.46 -0.76 1.37
N VAL A 173 -0.73 -1.00 0.83
CA VAL A 173 -1.10 -2.25 0.15
C VAL A 173 -1.61 -1.92 -1.25
N VAL A 174 -0.96 -2.46 -2.26
CA VAL A 174 -1.42 -2.42 -3.65
C VAL A 174 -2.04 -3.78 -4.00
N VAL A 175 -3.23 -3.75 -4.54
CA VAL A 175 -4.02 -4.92 -4.98
C VAL A 175 -4.20 -4.83 -6.48
N ASP A 176 -3.50 -5.66 -7.24
CA ASP A 176 -3.68 -5.75 -8.68
C ASP A 176 -4.82 -6.72 -9.04
N GLU A 177 -5.48 -6.49 -10.18
CA GLU A 177 -6.67 -7.25 -10.61
C GLU A 177 -7.74 -7.30 -9.50
N ALA A 178 -8.05 -6.14 -8.92
CA ALA A 178 -8.89 -5.99 -7.74
C ALA A 178 -10.34 -6.51 -7.90
N HIS A 179 -10.83 -6.65 -9.13
CA HIS A 179 -12.11 -7.30 -9.41
C HIS A 179 -12.19 -8.75 -8.90
N ARG A 180 -11.03 -9.39 -8.63
CA ARG A 180 -10.94 -10.72 -7.99
C ARG A 180 -11.17 -10.68 -6.48
N ALA A 181 -11.17 -9.51 -5.84
CA ALA A 181 -11.38 -9.35 -4.39
C ALA A 181 -12.84 -9.59 -3.99
N ARG A 182 -13.32 -10.82 -4.16
CA ARG A 182 -14.71 -11.21 -3.85
C ARG A 182 -14.75 -12.27 -2.74
N LYS A 183 -15.74 -12.15 -1.86
CA LYS A 183 -15.99 -13.13 -0.77
C LYS A 183 -14.74 -13.46 0.05
N ASN A 184 -14.31 -14.72 0.01
CA ASN A 184 -13.15 -15.24 0.78
C ASN A 184 -11.84 -15.23 -0.01
N TYR A 185 -11.74 -14.46 -1.09
CA TYR A 185 -10.47 -14.36 -1.81
C TYR A 185 -9.38 -13.75 -0.91
N ALA A 186 -8.15 -14.24 -1.05
CA ALA A 186 -7.06 -13.91 -0.13
C ALA A 186 -6.80 -12.40 0.04
N TYR A 187 -7.10 -11.56 -0.95
CA TYR A 187 -7.05 -10.09 -0.81
C TYR A 187 -7.90 -9.58 0.35
N CYS A 188 -9.14 -10.09 0.45
CA CYS A 188 -10.05 -9.68 1.52
C CYS A 188 -9.54 -10.10 2.90
N THR A 189 -8.94 -11.29 3.01
CA THR A 189 -8.32 -11.80 4.24
C THR A 189 -7.15 -10.91 4.66
N VAL A 190 -6.22 -10.64 3.74
CA VAL A 190 -5.06 -9.78 3.99
C VAL A 190 -5.47 -8.40 4.50
N VAL A 191 -6.38 -7.72 3.79
CA VAL A 191 -6.82 -6.37 4.21
C VAL A 191 -7.52 -6.40 5.56
N LYS A 192 -8.34 -7.43 5.84
CA LYS A 192 -8.99 -7.60 7.16
C LYS A 192 -7.98 -7.81 8.28
N ASP A 193 -6.97 -8.64 8.06
CA ASP A 193 -5.97 -8.97 9.08
C ASP A 193 -5.08 -7.76 9.38
N ILE A 194 -4.66 -6.99 8.36
CA ILE A 194 -3.94 -5.73 8.56
C ILE A 194 -4.84 -4.74 9.32
N ARG A 195 -6.11 -4.59 8.93
CA ARG A 195 -7.05 -3.65 9.56
C ARG A 195 -7.34 -3.97 11.04
N ARG A 196 -7.21 -5.23 11.45
CA ARG A 196 -7.33 -5.63 12.87
C ARG A 196 -6.15 -5.13 13.71
N ALA A 197 -4.97 -5.01 13.11
CA ALA A 197 -3.76 -4.56 13.79
C ALA A 197 -3.54 -3.05 13.72
N THR A 198 -3.94 -2.41 12.60
CA THR A 198 -3.78 -0.96 12.41
C THR A 198 -4.85 -0.41 11.48
N ARG A 199 -5.24 0.85 11.69
CA ARG A 199 -6.09 1.61 10.76
C ARG A 199 -5.29 2.54 9.85
N HIS A 200 -3.99 2.68 10.12
CA HIS A 200 -3.09 3.65 9.49
C HIS A 200 -2.35 3.06 8.29
N PHE A 201 -3.08 2.56 7.30
CA PHE A 201 -2.49 2.09 6.04
C PHE A 201 -3.33 2.48 4.84
N ARG A 202 -2.67 2.58 3.69
CA ARG A 202 -3.27 2.91 2.40
C ARG A 202 -3.59 1.65 1.62
N VAL A 203 -4.76 1.61 0.99
CA VAL A 203 -5.12 0.59 0.01
C VAL A 203 -5.28 1.24 -1.37
N LEU A 204 -4.51 0.76 -2.32
CA LEU A 204 -4.64 1.09 -3.73
C LEU A 204 -5.04 -0.17 -4.50
N ALA A 205 -6.25 -0.18 -5.02
CA ALA A 205 -6.79 -1.28 -5.79
C ALA A 205 -6.79 -0.93 -7.28
N LEU A 206 -6.28 -1.84 -8.13
CA LEU A 206 -6.16 -1.67 -9.58
C LEU A 206 -7.04 -2.69 -10.29
N SER A 207 -7.86 -2.25 -11.26
CA SER A 207 -8.75 -3.11 -12.06
C SER A 207 -8.80 -2.68 -13.51
#